data_64c66d780823e8ed6cc79cee98f7006d
#
_entry.id   64c66d780823e8ed6cc79cee98f7006d
#
_cell.length_a   1.000
_cell.length_b   1.000
_cell.length_c   1.000
_cell.angle_alpha   90.00
_cell.angle_beta   90.00
_cell.angle_gamma   90.00
#
_symmetry.space_group_name_H-M   'P 1'
#
loop_
_entity.id
_entity.type
_entity.pdbx_description
1 polymer ?
#
loop_
_entity_poly.entity_id
_entity_poly.type
_entity_poly.pdbx_seq_one_letter_code
_entity_poly.pdbx_strand_id
1 'polypeptide(L)'
;MNKLTEEQLLELARKERPKLPDFEAMWEKIQSNQAYTNLQNASAAPRSRSLARSRKRLIPLAIAVSSVIVAAPVVAGVSMGWPVLFDRLGFTTAMESGLGNPLDITVTSAGASLALHGVVTDDRRTDVMFTLDVPSLPDYHIVDFEYKTITNSRGETMPLNVLARQTDSANRMVGLLETQNGLGNKKDRLKLSLKNLVFYKYKDTELDASPMSLKDNDRVDSRTRFGTLQIVSAARENDALTLRYEIPISGPEDGKLNPGLFVKVGEKRLDSSYSATLPTEKSGILLQQNTWRLSDSELKSAKLYFTYLDTVQTLEGMWETSLEADGRKASQATFRKPLDPTTVANDSDMDLKELVVTPLEVRLMYDDKLKTKSPDLESVFYDTNQLVLNGTTINGGNWSTEKSGGYLRFQLPEWSKDWSQATMKLLLSDARITRRSKAWHPLEIPSDTKRTIETKLDQFPVTFTYYKEGEDLIVESYSTDPNFIVVSQTSVKKDGEVVYPPITPTPPGGNGTSKKVDRYPGLLSKPGKLELNPGFYHFKDGSRRVELTIN
;
A
#
# COMPACT_ATOMS: atom_id res chain seq x y z
N MET A 1 10.35 38.64 1.76
CA MET A 1 9.84 37.48 2.53
C MET A 1 10.83 37.18 3.64
N ASN A 2 10.47 37.52 4.90
CA ASN A 2 11.34 37.24 6.04
C ASN A 2 11.37 35.75 6.35
N LYS A 3 12.55 35.15 6.29
CA LYS A 3 12.74 33.79 6.78
C LYS A 3 12.66 33.81 8.31
N LEU A 4 11.72 33.04 8.86
CA LEU A 4 11.65 32.79 10.30
C LEU A 4 12.95 32.09 10.75
N THR A 5 13.51 32.51 11.87
CA THR A 5 14.66 31.83 12.43
C THR A 5 14.30 30.52 13.09
N GLU A 6 15.25 29.60 13.23
CA GLU A 6 15.02 28.27 13.82
C GLU A 6 14.42 28.34 15.24
N GLU A 7 14.83 29.36 16.03
CA GLU A 7 14.22 29.64 17.34
C GLU A 7 12.74 30.03 17.26
N GLN A 8 12.35 30.81 16.25
CA GLN A 8 10.95 31.21 16.05
C GLN A 8 10.08 30.03 15.63
N LEU A 9 10.64 29.09 14.86
CA LEU A 9 9.96 27.84 14.49
C LEU A 9 9.80 26.90 15.69
N LEU A 10 10.81 26.82 16.55
CA LEU A 10 10.75 26.07 17.81
C LEU A 10 9.76 26.66 18.82
N GLU A 11 9.65 27.97 18.87
CA GLU A 11 8.66 28.66 19.72
C GLU A 11 7.23 28.49 19.22
N LEU A 12 7.01 28.52 17.91
CA LEU A 12 5.73 28.16 17.28
C LEU A 12 5.34 26.71 17.55
N ALA A 13 6.25 25.77 17.39
CA ALA A 13 6.01 24.36 17.67
C ALA A 13 5.71 24.07 19.16
N ARG A 14 6.24 24.90 20.08
CA ARG A 14 5.91 24.85 21.52
C ARG A 14 4.52 25.44 21.83
N LYS A 15 4.09 26.46 21.10
CA LYS A 15 2.77 27.10 21.27
C LYS A 15 1.63 26.29 20.67
N GLU A 16 1.90 25.51 19.63
CA GLU A 16 0.91 24.67 18.95
C GLU A 16 0.82 23.23 19.47
N ARG A 17 1.45 22.93 20.60
CA ARG A 17 1.22 21.64 21.25
C ARG A 17 -0.25 21.57 21.67
N PRO A 18 -1.06 20.64 21.10
CA PRO A 18 -2.41 20.44 21.58
C PRO A 18 -2.34 20.15 23.08
N LYS A 19 -3.21 20.79 23.87
CA LYS A 19 -3.33 20.48 25.29
C LYS A 19 -3.60 18.99 25.40
N LEU A 20 -2.70 18.28 26.05
CA LEU A 20 -2.92 16.85 26.35
C LEU A 20 -4.27 16.73 27.08
N PRO A 21 -5.08 15.74 26.72
CA PRO A 21 -6.34 15.48 27.42
C PRO A 21 -6.08 15.33 28.93
N ASP A 22 -7.00 15.81 29.74
CA ASP A 22 -6.95 15.58 31.19
C ASP A 22 -7.29 14.10 31.46
N PHE A 23 -6.24 13.32 31.61
CA PHE A 23 -6.31 11.87 31.77
C PHE A 23 -6.97 11.46 33.09
N GLU A 24 -6.89 12.26 34.14
CA GLU A 24 -7.56 11.99 35.39
C GLU A 24 -9.08 12.20 35.26
N ALA A 25 -9.53 13.26 34.63
CA ALA A 25 -10.94 13.48 34.32
C ALA A 25 -11.54 12.43 33.37
N MET A 26 -10.74 11.93 32.40
CA MET A 26 -11.13 10.79 31.57
C MET A 26 -11.22 9.50 32.40
N TRP A 27 -10.34 9.31 33.37
CA TRP A 27 -10.31 8.15 34.24
C TRP A 27 -11.52 8.08 35.18
N GLU A 28 -11.87 9.18 35.83
CA GLU A 28 -13.10 9.27 36.62
C GLU A 28 -14.35 8.97 35.81
N LYS A 29 -14.38 9.40 34.56
CA LYS A 29 -15.49 9.16 33.62
C LYS A 29 -15.61 7.66 33.24
N ILE A 30 -14.51 6.95 33.13
CA ILE A 30 -14.47 5.52 32.83
C ILE A 30 -14.91 4.72 34.09
N GLN A 31 -14.44 5.11 35.29
CA GLN A 31 -14.81 4.45 36.54
C GLN A 31 -16.27 4.67 36.89
N SER A 32 -16.85 5.80 36.56
CA SER A 32 -18.26 6.14 36.82
C SER A 32 -19.24 5.52 35.81
N ASN A 33 -18.78 4.86 34.78
CA ASN A 33 -19.64 4.27 33.75
C ASN A 33 -20.33 3.02 34.28
N GLN A 34 -21.67 3.03 34.37
CA GLN A 34 -22.50 1.95 34.92
C GLN A 34 -22.27 0.56 34.31
N ALA A 35 -21.72 0.50 33.08
CA ALA A 35 -21.36 -0.76 32.45
C ALA A 35 -20.23 -1.51 33.21
N TYR A 36 -19.33 -0.76 33.87
CA TYR A 36 -18.24 -1.32 34.67
C TYR A 36 -18.71 -1.91 35.98
N THR A 37 -19.67 -1.26 36.63
CA THR A 37 -20.27 -1.71 37.90
C THR A 37 -21.07 -3.02 37.73
N ASN A 38 -21.69 -3.21 36.58
CA ASN A 38 -22.45 -4.42 36.24
C ASN A 38 -21.56 -5.66 35.98
N LEU A 39 -20.32 -5.49 35.55
CA LEU A 39 -19.37 -6.59 35.35
C LEU A 39 -18.79 -7.10 36.69
N GLN A 40 -18.59 -6.23 37.67
CA GLN A 40 -18.15 -6.63 39.02
C GLN A 40 -19.25 -7.36 39.79
N ASN A 41 -20.51 -7.01 39.60
CA ASN A 41 -21.64 -7.63 40.25
C ASN A 41 -22.07 -8.97 39.62
N ALA A 42 -21.67 -9.28 38.39
CA ALA A 42 -21.96 -10.55 37.70
C ALA A 42 -21.09 -11.73 38.18
N SER A 43 -20.04 -11.49 38.96
CA SER A 43 -19.14 -12.54 39.46
C SER A 43 -19.56 -13.15 40.82
N ALA A 44 -20.67 -12.70 41.42
CA ALA A 44 -21.16 -13.14 42.74
C ALA A 44 -22.54 -13.78 42.64
N ALA A 45 -22.74 -14.86 41.91
CA ALA A 45 -23.96 -15.68 41.97
C ALA A 45 -23.66 -17.11 42.46
N PRO A 46 -24.51 -17.69 43.31
CA PRO A 46 -24.17 -18.86 44.14
C PRO A 46 -24.25 -20.17 43.34
N ARG A 47 -23.33 -21.08 43.71
CA ARG A 47 -23.26 -22.45 43.21
C ARG A 47 -24.50 -23.26 43.65
N SER A 48 -25.28 -23.79 42.76
CA SER A 48 -26.20 -24.90 43.02
C SER A 48 -25.53 -26.23 42.63
N ARG A 49 -25.57 -27.14 43.60
CA ARG A 49 -25.11 -28.53 43.49
C ARG A 49 -26.06 -29.35 42.64
N SER A 50 -25.57 -30.20 41.78
CA SER A 50 -26.21 -31.47 41.48
C SER A 50 -25.18 -32.53 41.11
N LEU A 51 -25.38 -33.68 41.72
CA LEU A 51 -24.65 -34.92 41.64
C LEU A 51 -24.97 -35.69 40.36
N ALA A 52 -24.02 -36.34 39.70
CA ALA A 52 -24.05 -37.79 39.49
C ALA A 52 -23.02 -38.33 38.47
N ARG A 53 -22.30 -39.31 38.95
CA ARG A 53 -21.80 -40.57 38.34
C ARG A 53 -20.88 -40.57 37.11
N SER A 54 -19.60 -40.83 37.43
CA SER A 54 -18.74 -41.95 37.02
C SER A 54 -18.86 -42.54 35.60
N ARG A 55 -17.75 -42.40 34.83
CA ARG A 55 -17.09 -43.54 34.15
C ARG A 55 -15.64 -43.17 33.76
N LYS A 56 -14.71 -44.01 34.23
CA LYS A 56 -13.28 -43.96 33.94
C LYS A 56 -12.99 -44.26 32.46
N ARG A 57 -12.19 -43.46 31.80
CA ARG A 57 -11.27 -43.90 30.75
C ARG A 57 -10.03 -43.01 30.75
N LEU A 58 -8.89 -43.64 30.74
CA LEU A 58 -7.54 -43.09 30.68
C LEU A 58 -7.30 -42.28 29.41
N ILE A 59 -6.78 -41.08 29.58
CA ILE A 59 -6.28 -40.24 28.46
C ILE A 59 -4.89 -39.76 28.86
N PRO A 60 -3.91 -39.77 27.93
CA PRO A 60 -2.54 -39.49 28.25
C PRO A 60 -2.27 -38.01 28.50
N LEU A 61 -1.22 -37.80 29.24
CA LEU A 61 -0.64 -36.56 29.72
C LEU A 61 -0.50 -35.51 28.59
N ALA A 62 -1.35 -34.50 28.59
CA ALA A 62 -1.12 -33.26 27.84
C ALA A 62 -0.45 -32.26 28.77
N ILE A 63 0.65 -31.73 28.33
CA ILE A 63 1.43 -30.71 29.04
C ILE A 63 0.52 -29.51 29.32
N ALA A 64 0.20 -29.30 30.59
CA ALA A 64 -0.54 -28.12 31.03
C ALA A 64 0.43 -26.92 30.99
N VAL A 65 0.31 -26.09 29.97
CA VAL A 65 0.81 -24.73 30.04
C VAL A 65 -0.11 -23.97 30.98
N SER A 66 0.36 -23.72 32.20
CA SER A 66 -0.32 -22.93 33.18
C SER A 66 -0.34 -21.46 32.75
N SER A 67 -1.42 -21.04 32.09
CA SER A 67 -1.72 -19.64 31.91
C SER A 67 -2.13 -19.03 33.23
N VAL A 68 -1.24 -18.25 33.83
CA VAL A 68 -1.58 -17.37 34.94
C VAL A 68 -2.43 -16.24 34.35
N ILE A 69 -3.73 -16.29 34.58
CA ILE A 69 -4.66 -15.22 34.23
C ILE A 69 -4.44 -14.10 35.26
N VAL A 70 -3.66 -13.09 34.86
CA VAL A 70 -3.65 -11.80 35.56
C VAL A 70 -4.56 -10.89 34.73
N ALA A 71 -5.75 -10.63 35.24
CA ALA A 71 -6.67 -9.67 34.63
C ALA A 71 -6.09 -8.25 34.78
N ALA A 72 -5.28 -7.84 33.80
CA ALA A 72 -4.95 -6.44 33.64
C ALA A 72 -6.00 -5.82 32.70
N PRO A 73 -6.74 -4.78 33.14
CA PRO A 73 -7.81 -4.22 32.35
C PRO A 73 -7.24 -3.56 31.07
N VAL A 74 -8.06 -3.50 30.04
CA VAL A 74 -7.84 -2.81 28.72
C VAL A 74 -7.30 -1.38 28.88
N VAL A 75 -7.42 -0.81 30.05
CA VAL A 75 -6.91 0.50 30.50
C VAL A 75 -5.39 0.64 30.42
N ALA A 76 -4.63 -0.44 30.49
CA ALA A 76 -3.16 -0.37 30.36
C ALA A 76 -2.73 0.16 28.98
N GLY A 77 -3.54 0.02 27.96
CA GLY A 77 -3.23 0.47 26.62
C GLY A 77 -3.26 1.99 26.43
N VAL A 78 -4.15 2.70 27.10
CA VAL A 78 -4.25 4.16 27.01
C VAL A 78 -3.02 4.82 27.67
N SER A 79 -2.47 4.22 28.71
CA SER A 79 -1.27 4.71 29.39
C SER A 79 0.04 4.39 28.66
N MET A 80 0.03 3.51 27.64
CA MET A 80 1.23 3.05 26.93
C MET A 80 1.54 3.80 25.65
N GLY A 81 0.99 4.99 25.42
CA GLY A 81 1.28 5.78 24.20
C GLY A 81 0.50 5.31 22.97
N TRP A 82 -0.64 4.68 23.14
CA TRP A 82 -1.55 4.23 22.07
C TRP A 82 -1.99 5.32 21.08
N PRO A 83 -2.10 6.62 21.44
CA PRO A 83 -2.38 7.67 20.46
C PRO A 83 -1.35 7.75 19.33
N VAL A 84 -0.17 7.16 19.53
CA VAL A 84 0.92 7.15 18.54
C VAL A 84 0.78 6.01 17.52
N LEU A 85 -0.23 5.14 17.67
CA LEU A 85 -0.43 4.00 16.80
C LEU A 85 -0.96 4.42 15.42
N PHE A 86 -0.06 4.92 14.56
CA PHE A 86 -0.27 5.05 13.11
C PHE A 86 -1.54 5.84 12.72
N ASP A 87 -1.92 6.85 13.51
CA ASP A 87 -3.19 7.59 13.31
C ASP A 87 -4.45 6.67 13.28
N ARG A 88 -4.38 5.51 13.94
CA ARG A 88 -5.44 4.48 14.00
C ARG A 88 -6.37 4.69 15.22
N LEU A 89 -6.73 5.91 15.52
CA LEU A 89 -7.63 6.24 16.63
C LEU A 89 -9.00 5.53 16.52
N GLY A 90 -9.44 5.22 15.29
CA GLY A 90 -10.67 4.45 15.05
C GLY A 90 -10.70 3.11 15.77
N PHE A 91 -9.57 2.38 15.82
CA PHE A 91 -9.47 1.13 16.59
C PHE A 91 -9.67 1.39 18.09
N THR A 92 -8.96 2.38 18.65
CA THR A 92 -9.03 2.71 20.07
C THR A 92 -10.43 3.12 20.49
N THR A 93 -11.05 4.06 19.76
CA THR A 93 -12.40 4.54 20.05
C THR A 93 -13.46 3.46 19.84
N ALA A 94 -13.25 2.53 18.92
CA ALA A 94 -14.10 1.35 18.75
C ALA A 94 -14.01 0.40 19.98
N MET A 95 -12.80 0.16 20.49
CA MET A 95 -12.59 -0.62 21.72
C MET A 95 -13.25 0.04 22.92
N GLU A 96 -13.04 1.34 23.13
CA GLU A 96 -13.65 2.14 24.19
C GLU A 96 -15.18 2.15 24.12
N SER A 97 -15.72 2.11 22.91
CA SER A 97 -17.17 2.01 22.66
C SER A 97 -17.73 0.59 22.78
N GLY A 98 -16.89 -0.38 23.13
CA GLY A 98 -17.28 -1.78 23.34
C GLY A 98 -17.61 -2.53 22.05
N LEU A 99 -17.13 -2.06 20.89
CA LEU A 99 -17.36 -2.69 19.58
C LEU A 99 -16.35 -3.80 19.26
N GLY A 100 -15.22 -3.80 19.95
CA GLY A 100 -14.24 -4.86 19.88
C GLY A 100 -14.34 -5.84 21.07
N ASN A 101 -13.52 -6.87 21.00
CA ASN A 101 -13.35 -7.83 22.10
C ASN A 101 -12.02 -7.54 22.80
N PRO A 102 -12.02 -7.19 24.09
CA PRO A 102 -10.80 -7.13 24.87
C PRO A 102 -10.17 -8.52 24.96
N LEU A 103 -8.86 -8.56 24.91
CA LEU A 103 -8.04 -9.76 25.03
C LEU A 103 -7.05 -9.57 26.16
N ASP A 104 -6.78 -10.65 26.87
CA ASP A 104 -5.72 -10.75 27.88
C ASP A 104 -4.96 -12.06 27.63
N ILE A 105 -4.19 -12.06 26.55
CA ILE A 105 -3.48 -13.24 26.08
C ILE A 105 -2.02 -12.87 25.94
N THR A 106 -1.14 -13.57 26.65
CA THR A 106 0.30 -13.41 26.52
C THR A 106 0.93 -14.74 26.10
N VAL A 107 1.76 -14.70 25.08
CA VAL A 107 2.53 -15.83 24.58
C VAL A 107 4.00 -15.47 24.54
N THR A 108 4.85 -16.26 25.17
CA THR A 108 6.29 -16.04 25.21
C THR A 108 7.01 -17.12 24.41
N SER A 109 7.92 -16.68 23.54
CA SER A 109 8.79 -17.57 22.77
C SER A 109 10.12 -16.86 22.51
N ALA A 110 11.22 -17.59 22.47
CA ALA A 110 12.58 -17.06 22.23
C ALA A 110 12.95 -15.85 23.15
N GLY A 111 12.42 -15.81 24.36
CA GLY A 111 12.61 -14.69 25.30
C GLY A 111 11.81 -13.44 24.99
N ALA A 112 11.02 -13.41 23.92
CA ALA A 112 10.12 -12.32 23.59
C ALA A 112 8.68 -12.63 23.97
N SER A 113 7.99 -11.68 24.61
CA SER A 113 6.61 -11.81 25.07
C SER A 113 5.68 -10.98 24.19
N LEU A 114 4.76 -11.65 23.50
CA LEU A 114 3.68 -11.05 22.72
C LEU A 114 2.41 -11.03 23.59
N ALA A 115 1.91 -9.85 23.92
CA ALA A 115 0.64 -9.67 24.60
C ALA A 115 -0.41 -9.08 23.66
N LEU A 116 -1.56 -9.75 23.52
CA LEU A 116 -2.71 -9.31 22.74
C LEU A 116 -3.71 -8.61 23.66
N HIS A 117 -4.12 -7.40 23.29
CA HIS A 117 -4.95 -6.53 24.14
C HIS A 117 -6.38 -6.41 23.66
N GLY A 118 -6.62 -6.53 22.37
CA GLY A 118 -7.95 -6.42 21.80
C GLY A 118 -8.02 -6.78 20.34
N VAL A 119 -9.23 -7.09 19.89
CA VAL A 119 -9.53 -7.34 18.48
C VAL A 119 -10.78 -6.58 18.08
N VAL A 120 -10.71 -5.87 16.96
CA VAL A 120 -11.86 -5.26 16.29
C VAL A 120 -11.98 -5.89 14.92
N THR A 121 -13.17 -6.30 14.55
CA THR A 121 -13.44 -6.89 13.25
C THR A 121 -14.74 -6.35 12.67
N ASP A 122 -14.72 -5.95 11.43
CA ASP A 122 -15.91 -5.56 10.66
C ASP A 122 -16.23 -6.59 9.56
N ASP A 123 -16.87 -6.19 8.49
CA ASP A 123 -17.24 -7.07 7.38
C ASP A 123 -16.06 -7.38 6.43
N ARG A 124 -14.95 -6.61 6.49
CA ARG A 124 -13.81 -6.74 5.57
C ARG A 124 -12.46 -6.81 6.22
N ARG A 125 -12.36 -6.38 7.48
CA ARG A 125 -11.09 -6.21 8.15
C ARG A 125 -11.13 -6.75 9.56
N THR A 126 -10.00 -7.29 10.01
CA THR A 126 -9.76 -7.66 11.40
C THR A 126 -8.42 -7.11 11.83
N ASP A 127 -8.43 -6.34 12.90
CA ASP A 127 -7.25 -5.75 13.53
C ASP A 127 -7.09 -6.30 14.93
N VAL A 128 -5.89 -6.77 15.27
CA VAL A 128 -5.54 -7.26 16.62
C VAL A 128 -4.42 -6.39 17.16
N MET A 129 -4.68 -5.76 18.31
CA MET A 129 -3.67 -4.95 18.97
C MET A 129 -2.77 -5.78 19.86
N PHE A 130 -1.48 -5.48 19.79
CA PHE A 130 -0.47 -6.17 20.58
C PHE A 130 0.59 -5.23 21.17
N THR A 131 1.23 -5.70 22.23
CA THR A 131 2.56 -5.26 22.64
C THR A 131 3.53 -6.42 22.52
N LEU A 132 4.76 -6.10 22.22
CA LEU A 132 5.84 -7.08 22.10
C LEU A 132 7.04 -6.60 22.90
N ASP A 133 7.36 -7.33 23.97
CA ASP A 133 8.56 -7.13 24.78
C ASP A 133 9.64 -8.09 24.29
N VAL A 134 10.81 -7.56 23.95
CA VAL A 134 11.95 -8.34 23.44
C VAL A 134 13.14 -8.23 24.40
N PRO A 135 14.05 -9.21 24.44
CA PRO A 135 15.22 -9.16 25.33
C PRO A 135 16.11 -7.94 25.08
N SER A 136 16.25 -7.58 23.81
CA SER A 136 16.98 -6.38 23.38
C SER A 136 16.46 -5.95 22.01
N LEU A 137 16.36 -4.64 21.79
CA LEU A 137 16.05 -4.08 20.46
C LEU A 137 17.38 -3.73 19.77
N PRO A 138 17.63 -4.28 18.57
CA PRO A 138 18.73 -3.81 17.74
C PRO A 138 18.42 -2.43 17.17
N ASP A 139 19.38 -1.80 16.54
CA ASP A 139 19.13 -0.64 15.68
C ASP A 139 18.51 -1.14 14.36
N TYR A 140 17.21 -0.89 14.16
CA TYR A 140 16.41 -1.40 13.05
C TYR A 140 15.53 -0.33 12.41
N HIS A 141 15.07 -0.59 11.19
CA HIS A 141 14.09 0.24 10.49
C HIS A 141 12.73 -0.44 10.37
N ILE A 142 12.73 -1.76 10.20
CA ILE A 142 11.50 -2.55 10.01
C ILE A 142 11.57 -3.78 10.92
N VAL A 143 10.44 -4.13 11.52
CA VAL A 143 10.24 -5.39 12.24
C VAL A 143 9.08 -6.14 11.60
N ASP A 144 9.25 -7.45 11.44
CA ASP A 144 8.23 -8.31 10.88
C ASP A 144 8.39 -9.75 11.39
N PHE A 145 7.42 -10.62 11.08
CA PHE A 145 7.54 -12.07 11.27
C PHE A 145 7.69 -12.74 9.92
N GLU A 146 8.59 -13.72 9.81
CA GLU A 146 8.77 -14.49 8.57
C GLU A 146 7.48 -15.20 8.13
N TYR A 147 6.74 -15.73 9.09
CA TYR A 147 5.43 -16.32 8.88
C TYR A 147 4.43 -15.68 9.83
N LYS A 148 3.31 -15.24 9.29
CA LYS A 148 2.28 -14.49 10.01
C LYS A 148 0.91 -14.72 9.40
N THR A 149 0.09 -15.48 10.11
CA THR A 149 -1.24 -15.85 9.62
C THR A 149 -2.26 -15.87 10.75
N ILE A 150 -3.50 -15.73 10.36
CA ILE A 150 -4.66 -15.99 11.20
C ILE A 150 -5.58 -16.98 10.49
N THR A 151 -6.03 -18.00 11.20
CA THR A 151 -6.88 -19.07 10.65
C THR A 151 -8.21 -19.08 11.36
N ASN A 152 -9.32 -19.10 10.63
CA ASN A 152 -10.65 -19.16 11.19
C ASN A 152 -11.06 -20.61 11.57
N SER A 153 -12.23 -20.77 12.22
CA SER A 153 -12.72 -22.09 12.64
C SER A 153 -13.01 -23.06 11.48
N ARG A 154 -13.11 -22.55 10.23
CA ARG A 154 -13.30 -23.37 9.02
C ARG A 154 -11.97 -23.82 8.40
N GLY A 155 -10.83 -23.42 8.98
CA GLY A 155 -9.50 -23.74 8.46
C GLY A 155 -9.03 -22.80 7.35
N GLU A 156 -9.73 -21.71 7.06
CA GLU A 156 -9.32 -20.71 6.08
C GLU A 156 -8.21 -19.86 6.69
N THR A 157 -7.04 -19.89 6.09
CA THR A 157 -5.84 -19.16 6.54
C THR A 157 -5.68 -17.86 5.76
N MET A 158 -5.48 -16.78 6.50
CA MET A 158 -5.37 -15.42 5.96
C MET A 158 -4.02 -14.82 6.37
N PRO A 159 -3.32 -14.14 5.46
CA PRO A 159 -2.08 -13.44 5.78
C PRO A 159 -2.37 -12.24 6.70
N LEU A 160 -1.38 -11.88 7.51
CA LEU A 160 -1.38 -10.70 8.35
C LEU A 160 -0.34 -9.69 7.87
N ASN A 161 -0.67 -8.42 7.98
CA ASN A 161 0.30 -7.33 7.96
C ASN A 161 0.65 -6.97 9.41
N VAL A 162 1.91 -6.66 9.66
CA VAL A 162 2.41 -6.23 10.98
C VAL A 162 2.75 -4.76 10.90
N LEU A 163 2.13 -3.97 11.73
CA LEU A 163 2.50 -2.58 11.96
C LEU A 163 2.99 -2.50 13.40
N ALA A 164 4.24 -2.16 13.62
CA ALA A 164 4.81 -2.06 14.96
C ALA A 164 5.74 -0.85 15.07
N ARG A 165 5.73 -0.21 16.24
CA ARG A 165 6.62 0.90 16.60
C ARG A 165 7.17 0.70 17.99
N GLN A 166 8.41 1.13 18.18
CA GLN A 166 9.01 1.19 19.50
C GLN A 166 8.29 2.24 20.35
N THR A 167 8.10 1.93 21.62
CA THR A 167 7.59 2.85 22.64
C THR A 167 8.76 3.58 23.31
N ASP A 168 8.45 4.52 24.19
CA ASP A 168 9.47 5.19 25.04
C ASP A 168 10.12 4.20 26.04
N SER A 169 9.49 3.05 26.27
CA SER A 169 10.07 1.99 27.10
C SER A 169 11.09 1.21 26.29
N ALA A 170 12.28 1.03 26.86
CA ALA A 170 13.30 0.20 26.27
C ALA A 170 12.77 -1.22 26.00
N ASN A 171 13.11 -1.76 24.83
CA ASN A 171 12.78 -3.13 24.43
C ASN A 171 11.29 -3.46 24.26
N ARG A 172 10.41 -2.45 24.24
CA ARG A 172 8.96 -2.64 24.03
C ARG A 172 8.49 -2.01 22.74
N MET A 173 7.69 -2.76 22.01
CA MET A 173 6.96 -2.30 20.83
C MET A 173 5.46 -2.42 21.05
N VAL A 174 4.70 -1.58 20.37
CA VAL A 174 3.25 -1.63 20.27
C VAL A 174 2.87 -1.73 18.81
N GLY A 175 1.80 -2.47 18.48
CA GLY A 175 1.45 -2.66 17.09
C GLY A 175 0.04 -3.21 16.86
N LEU A 176 -0.25 -3.35 15.56
CA LEU A 176 -1.46 -4.00 15.03
C LEU A 176 -1.05 -5.15 14.11
N LEU A 177 -1.77 -6.26 14.24
CA LEU A 177 -1.82 -7.34 13.26
C LEU A 177 -3.09 -7.14 12.44
N GLU A 178 -2.97 -6.89 11.17
CA GLU A 178 -4.09 -6.54 10.29
C GLU A 178 -4.31 -7.60 9.21
N THR A 179 -5.56 -7.98 8.97
CA THR A 179 -5.95 -8.74 7.78
C THR A 179 -7.11 -8.09 7.06
N GLN A 180 -7.13 -8.18 5.72
CA GLN A 180 -8.22 -7.69 4.87
C GLN A 180 -9.39 -8.69 4.80
N ASN A 181 -9.62 -9.44 5.89
CA ASN A 181 -10.71 -10.38 6.03
C ASN A 181 -11.41 -10.12 7.36
N GLY A 182 -12.66 -9.72 7.28
CA GLY A 182 -13.52 -9.46 8.43
C GLY A 182 -14.51 -10.60 8.67
N LEU A 183 -15.08 -10.62 9.84
CA LEU A 183 -16.09 -11.61 10.25
C LEU A 183 -17.53 -11.18 9.92
N GLY A 184 -17.74 -9.88 9.62
CA GLY A 184 -19.09 -9.34 9.45
C GLY A 184 -19.96 -9.59 10.68
N ASN A 185 -21.19 -10.03 10.48
CA ASN A 185 -22.14 -10.31 11.57
C ASN A 185 -21.95 -11.72 12.15
N LYS A 186 -20.71 -12.12 12.45
CA LYS A 186 -20.37 -13.45 13.00
C LYS A 186 -19.42 -13.34 14.17
N LYS A 187 -19.46 -14.36 15.02
CA LYS A 187 -18.45 -14.64 16.03
C LYS A 187 -17.65 -15.84 15.56
N ASP A 188 -16.33 -15.78 15.71
CA ASP A 188 -15.46 -16.90 15.39
C ASP A 188 -14.28 -17.00 16.36
N ARG A 189 -13.69 -18.18 16.40
CA ARG A 189 -12.44 -18.42 17.11
C ARG A 189 -11.31 -18.45 16.07
N LEU A 190 -10.41 -17.51 16.21
CA LEU A 190 -9.29 -17.31 15.30
C LEU A 190 -8.02 -17.88 15.92
N LYS A 191 -7.26 -18.68 15.16
CA LYS A 191 -5.93 -19.15 15.55
C LYS A 191 -4.88 -18.22 14.93
N LEU A 192 -4.16 -17.50 15.79
CA LEU A 192 -2.99 -16.69 15.40
C LEU A 192 -1.74 -17.58 15.37
N SER A 193 -0.93 -17.47 14.33
CA SER A 193 0.36 -18.15 14.21
C SER A 193 1.39 -17.17 13.65
N LEU A 194 2.41 -16.86 14.45
CA LEU A 194 3.54 -16.02 14.10
C LEU A 194 4.82 -16.81 14.32
N LYS A 195 5.75 -16.76 13.35
CA LYS A 195 7.00 -17.49 13.46
C LYS A 195 8.17 -16.59 13.08
N ASN A 196 9.26 -16.70 13.82
CA ASN A 196 10.53 -16.01 13.63
C ASN A 196 10.35 -14.48 13.52
N LEU A 197 10.62 -13.79 14.61
CA LEU A 197 10.60 -12.32 14.65
C LEU A 197 11.90 -11.80 14.05
N VAL A 198 11.82 -10.98 13.02
CA VAL A 198 12.96 -10.49 12.26
C VAL A 198 13.01 -8.97 12.29
N PHE A 199 14.19 -8.45 12.58
CA PHE A 199 14.51 -7.03 12.52
C PHE A 199 15.36 -6.75 11.29
N TYR A 200 14.96 -5.75 10.51
CA TYR A 200 15.63 -5.36 9.28
C TYR A 200 16.12 -3.92 9.37
N LYS A 201 17.25 -3.68 8.74
CA LYS A 201 17.80 -2.34 8.55
C LYS A 201 18.19 -2.15 7.09
N TYR A 202 17.89 -0.99 6.52
CA TYR A 202 18.41 -0.65 5.20
C TYR A 202 19.93 -0.57 5.25
N LYS A 203 20.56 -1.29 4.36
CA LYS A 203 22.01 -1.25 4.14
C LYS A 203 22.27 -0.60 2.79
N ASP A 204 22.96 0.51 2.84
CA ASP A 204 23.32 1.30 1.68
C ASP A 204 24.80 1.10 1.38
N THR A 205 25.14 0.78 0.13
CA THR A 205 26.52 0.61 -0.33
C THR A 205 26.76 1.53 -1.51
N GLU A 206 27.75 2.43 -1.41
CA GLU A 206 28.16 3.26 -2.54
C GLU A 206 28.79 2.39 -3.62
N LEU A 207 28.33 2.53 -4.85
CA LEU A 207 28.84 1.79 -5.98
C LEU A 207 30.00 2.53 -6.63
N ASP A 208 30.95 1.78 -7.16
CA ASP A 208 32.07 2.33 -7.93
C ASP A 208 31.65 2.60 -9.38
N ALA A 209 30.59 3.38 -9.50
CA ALA A 209 29.99 3.74 -10.78
C ALA A 209 29.30 5.11 -10.66
N SER A 210 29.60 6.00 -11.60
CA SER A 210 28.89 7.27 -11.69
C SER A 210 27.63 7.12 -12.53
N PRO A 211 26.46 7.60 -12.07
CA PRO A 211 25.24 7.62 -12.87
C PRO A 211 25.42 8.24 -14.25
N MET A 212 26.32 9.22 -14.35
CA MET A 212 26.61 9.92 -15.61
C MET A 212 27.36 9.07 -16.65
N SER A 213 28.17 8.10 -16.22
CA SER A 213 29.04 7.32 -17.10
C SER A 213 28.50 5.93 -17.44
N LEU A 214 27.40 5.49 -16.78
CA LEU A 214 26.80 4.18 -17.05
C LEU A 214 26.31 4.04 -18.48
N LYS A 215 26.55 2.87 -19.05
CA LYS A 215 26.14 2.48 -20.40
C LYS A 215 25.40 1.15 -20.38
N ASP A 216 24.75 0.86 -21.49
CA ASP A 216 24.15 -0.44 -21.73
C ASP A 216 25.20 -1.56 -21.63
N ASN A 217 24.83 -2.64 -20.96
CA ASN A 217 25.66 -3.81 -20.69
C ASN A 217 26.81 -3.61 -19.68
N ASP A 218 26.92 -2.47 -19.00
CA ASP A 218 27.87 -2.30 -17.90
C ASP A 218 27.57 -3.28 -16.77
N ARG A 219 28.64 -3.68 -16.10
CA ARG A 219 28.60 -4.51 -14.90
C ARG A 219 29.09 -3.75 -13.71
N VAL A 220 28.31 -3.72 -12.64
CA VAL A 220 28.61 -2.97 -11.42
C VAL A 220 28.55 -3.91 -10.23
N ASP A 221 29.67 -4.07 -9.53
CA ASP A 221 29.70 -4.86 -8.31
C ASP A 221 28.95 -4.14 -7.18
N SER A 222 27.89 -4.77 -6.65
CA SER A 222 27.13 -4.23 -5.53
C SER A 222 27.91 -4.27 -4.20
N ARG A 223 29.01 -5.01 -4.12
CA ARG A 223 29.78 -5.29 -2.90
C ARG A 223 28.92 -5.87 -1.78
N THR A 224 27.85 -6.55 -2.16
CA THR A 224 26.89 -7.17 -1.24
C THR A 224 26.63 -8.62 -1.63
N ARG A 225 25.78 -9.31 -0.88
CA ARG A 225 25.34 -10.68 -1.18
C ARG A 225 24.69 -10.85 -2.57
N PHE A 226 24.23 -9.76 -3.17
CA PHE A 226 23.62 -9.76 -4.51
C PHE A 226 24.66 -9.79 -5.64
N GLY A 227 25.95 -9.60 -5.33
CA GLY A 227 27.03 -9.69 -6.31
C GLY A 227 26.96 -8.59 -7.39
N THR A 228 27.22 -8.96 -8.63
CA THR A 228 27.36 -8.03 -9.74
C THR A 228 26.01 -7.74 -10.41
N LEU A 229 25.64 -6.47 -10.45
CA LEU A 229 24.47 -5.97 -11.19
C LEU A 229 24.82 -5.86 -12.66
N GLN A 230 23.85 -6.18 -13.53
CA GLN A 230 23.97 -5.97 -14.98
C GLN A 230 23.10 -4.79 -15.38
N ILE A 231 23.69 -3.70 -15.89
CA ILE A 231 22.94 -2.60 -16.47
C ILE A 231 22.43 -3.04 -17.84
N VAL A 232 21.11 -3.20 -17.97
CA VAL A 232 20.49 -3.60 -19.24
C VAL A 232 20.39 -2.41 -20.18
N SER A 233 20.00 -1.24 -19.62
CA SER A 233 20.02 0.01 -20.35
C SER A 233 20.20 1.21 -19.42
N ALA A 234 20.92 2.21 -19.89
CA ALA A 234 21.11 3.50 -19.25
C ALA A 234 20.72 4.59 -20.25
N ALA A 235 19.56 5.17 -20.09
CA ALA A 235 19.02 6.19 -20.96
C ALA A 235 18.93 7.52 -20.24
N ARG A 236 19.32 8.59 -20.95
CA ARG A 236 19.14 9.94 -20.49
C ARG A 236 18.33 10.74 -21.49
N GLU A 237 17.26 11.34 -21.01
CA GLU A 237 16.42 12.23 -21.79
C GLU A 237 16.12 13.50 -20.96
N ASN A 238 16.64 14.63 -21.41
CA ASN A 238 16.59 15.90 -20.68
C ASN A 238 17.14 15.73 -19.24
N ASP A 239 16.33 16.00 -18.23
CA ASP A 239 16.64 15.84 -16.79
C ASP A 239 16.38 14.43 -16.24
N ALA A 240 15.81 13.52 -17.04
CA ALA A 240 15.49 12.17 -16.62
C ALA A 240 16.63 11.18 -16.92
N LEU A 241 17.17 10.56 -15.90
CA LEU A 241 18.05 9.40 -15.97
C LEU A 241 17.23 8.14 -15.69
N THR A 242 17.14 7.24 -16.66
CA THR A 242 16.46 5.94 -16.49
C THR A 242 17.49 4.82 -16.57
N LEU A 243 17.57 4.03 -15.51
CA LEU A 243 18.37 2.81 -15.46
C LEU A 243 17.45 1.60 -15.41
N ARG A 244 17.72 0.63 -16.28
CA ARG A 244 17.17 -0.71 -16.24
C ARG A 244 18.29 -1.67 -15.92
N TYR A 245 18.12 -2.50 -14.90
CA TYR A 245 19.20 -3.33 -14.41
C TYR A 245 18.70 -4.65 -13.81
N GLU A 246 19.54 -5.65 -13.90
CA GLU A 246 19.33 -7.00 -13.37
C GLU A 246 20.07 -7.14 -12.04
N ILE A 247 19.36 -7.67 -11.05
CA ILE A 247 19.90 -8.02 -9.73
C ILE A 247 19.88 -9.55 -9.61
N PRO A 248 21.02 -10.22 -9.43
CA PRO A 248 21.03 -11.65 -9.12
C PRO A 248 20.33 -11.90 -7.78
N ILE A 249 19.44 -12.89 -7.74
CA ILE A 249 18.76 -13.35 -6.54
C ILE A 249 18.94 -14.87 -6.39
N SER A 250 19.19 -15.34 -5.17
CA SER A 250 19.33 -16.76 -4.87
C SER A 250 17.97 -17.46 -4.73
N GLY A 251 16.92 -16.68 -4.48
CA GLY A 251 15.55 -17.19 -4.34
C GLY A 251 14.53 -16.08 -4.12
N PRO A 252 13.24 -16.43 -4.01
CA PRO A 252 12.15 -15.46 -3.82
C PRO A 252 12.32 -14.57 -2.58
N GLU A 253 12.98 -15.09 -1.54
CA GLU A 253 13.21 -14.36 -0.28
C GLU A 253 14.13 -13.14 -0.49
N ASP A 254 15.10 -13.22 -1.40
CA ASP A 254 15.95 -12.08 -1.74
C ASP A 254 15.15 -10.92 -2.34
N GLY A 255 14.10 -11.21 -3.10
CA GLY A 255 13.18 -10.18 -3.62
C GLY A 255 12.43 -9.44 -2.52
N LYS A 256 12.12 -10.11 -1.40
CA LYS A 256 11.46 -9.50 -0.24
C LYS A 256 12.35 -8.51 0.50
N LEU A 257 13.67 -8.60 0.33
CA LEU A 257 14.62 -7.66 0.91
C LEU A 257 14.64 -6.30 0.18
N ASN A 258 13.79 -6.13 -0.82
CA ASN A 258 13.61 -4.88 -1.58
C ASN A 258 14.95 -4.30 -2.11
N PRO A 259 15.79 -5.11 -2.78
CA PRO A 259 17.04 -4.62 -3.32
C PRO A 259 16.80 -3.63 -4.46
N GLY A 260 17.60 -2.57 -4.53
CA GLY A 260 17.43 -1.57 -5.58
C GLY A 260 18.52 -0.49 -5.58
N LEU A 261 18.43 0.41 -6.55
CA LEU A 261 19.34 1.53 -6.69
C LEU A 261 18.69 2.83 -6.20
N PHE A 262 19.49 3.71 -5.60
CA PHE A 262 19.13 5.09 -5.39
C PHE A 262 20.33 6.01 -5.63
N VAL A 263 20.06 7.31 -5.74
CA VAL A 263 21.07 8.33 -6.05
C VAL A 263 21.21 9.27 -4.86
N LYS A 264 22.45 9.67 -4.54
CA LYS A 264 22.73 10.80 -3.64
C LYS A 264 23.40 11.95 -4.40
N VAL A 265 23.02 13.17 -4.04
CA VAL A 265 23.66 14.41 -4.48
C VAL A 265 24.10 15.15 -3.22
N GLY A 266 25.40 15.16 -2.95
CA GLY A 266 25.93 15.51 -1.62
C GLY A 266 25.39 14.54 -0.57
N GLU A 267 24.83 15.06 0.52
CA GLU A 267 24.21 14.25 1.58
C GLU A 267 22.73 13.93 1.31
N LYS A 268 22.13 14.53 0.28
CA LYS A 268 20.70 14.34 -0.01
C LYS A 268 20.47 13.06 -0.80
N ARG A 269 19.69 12.14 -0.23
CA ARG A 269 19.11 11.00 -0.95
C ARG A 269 18.01 11.51 -1.88
N LEU A 270 18.07 11.09 -3.12
CA LEU A 270 17.03 11.34 -4.13
C LEU A 270 16.32 10.03 -4.42
N ASP A 271 15.07 10.00 -4.08
CA ASP A 271 14.21 8.87 -4.44
C ASP A 271 13.92 8.91 -5.94
N SER A 272 13.74 7.74 -6.52
CA SER A 272 13.35 7.63 -7.91
C SER A 272 11.95 8.20 -8.11
N SER A 273 11.78 9.02 -9.15
CA SER A 273 10.46 9.49 -9.59
C SER A 273 9.59 8.36 -10.13
N TYR A 274 10.23 7.25 -10.49
CA TYR A 274 9.58 6.01 -10.91
C TYR A 274 10.44 4.81 -10.56
N SER A 275 9.80 3.76 -10.03
CA SER A 275 10.41 2.47 -9.76
C SER A 275 9.46 1.35 -10.15
N ALA A 276 9.95 0.35 -10.85
CA ALA A 276 9.17 -0.83 -11.22
C ALA A 276 10.03 -2.08 -11.26
N THR A 277 9.46 -3.17 -10.76
CA THR A 277 9.96 -4.53 -11.04
C THR A 277 9.34 -5.01 -12.34
N LEU A 278 10.15 -5.51 -13.24
CA LEU A 278 9.78 -5.89 -14.59
C LEU A 278 9.69 -7.40 -14.71
N PRO A 279 8.79 -7.93 -15.56
CA PRO A 279 8.81 -9.33 -15.93
C PRO A 279 10.14 -9.70 -16.57
N THR A 280 10.65 -10.87 -16.24
CA THR A 280 11.82 -11.47 -16.88
C THR A 280 11.65 -12.97 -17.00
N GLU A 281 12.12 -13.56 -18.11
CA GLU A 281 12.17 -15.01 -18.29
C GLU A 281 13.41 -15.63 -17.64
N LYS A 282 14.37 -14.81 -17.20
CA LYS A 282 15.59 -15.27 -16.57
C LYS A 282 15.34 -15.71 -15.14
N SER A 283 15.55 -16.99 -14.86
CA SER A 283 15.49 -17.50 -13.49
C SER A 283 16.63 -16.92 -12.64
N GLY A 284 16.34 -16.63 -11.36
CA GLY A 284 17.35 -16.11 -10.43
C GLY A 284 17.75 -14.64 -10.69
N ILE A 285 16.91 -13.90 -11.41
CA ILE A 285 17.13 -12.47 -11.71
C ILE A 285 15.90 -11.67 -11.31
N LEU A 286 16.12 -10.56 -10.65
CA LEU A 286 15.14 -9.50 -10.45
C LEU A 286 15.49 -8.36 -11.43
N LEU A 287 14.61 -8.10 -12.39
CA LEU A 287 14.78 -7.00 -13.33
C LEU A 287 14.06 -5.77 -12.80
N GLN A 288 14.79 -4.68 -12.64
CA GLN A 288 14.24 -3.40 -12.14
C GLN A 288 14.49 -2.25 -13.09
N GLN A 289 13.62 -1.25 -13.01
CA GLN A 289 13.78 0.04 -13.67
C GLN A 289 13.55 1.16 -12.66
N ASN A 290 14.48 2.10 -12.62
CA ASN A 290 14.34 3.33 -11.85
C ASN A 290 14.57 4.54 -12.74
N THR A 291 13.83 5.63 -12.48
CA THR A 291 14.03 6.92 -13.16
C THR A 291 14.18 8.01 -12.11
N TRP A 292 15.21 8.83 -12.24
CA TRP A 292 15.45 10.02 -11.42
C TRP A 292 15.41 11.26 -12.27
N ARG A 293 15.02 12.39 -11.68
CA ARG A 293 15.14 13.71 -12.29
C ARG A 293 16.35 14.41 -11.70
N LEU A 294 17.32 14.69 -12.53
CA LEU A 294 18.63 15.24 -12.15
C LEU A 294 18.99 16.32 -13.15
N SER A 295 19.17 17.55 -12.67
CA SER A 295 19.81 18.59 -13.47
C SER A 295 21.22 18.18 -13.89
N ASP A 296 21.80 18.84 -14.86
CA ASP A 296 23.18 18.56 -15.30
C ASP A 296 24.21 18.74 -14.18
N SER A 297 24.00 19.69 -13.30
CA SER A 297 24.87 19.93 -12.14
C SER A 297 24.74 18.83 -11.10
N GLU A 298 23.52 18.39 -10.81
CA GLU A 298 23.27 17.28 -9.88
C GLU A 298 23.85 15.98 -10.41
N LEU A 299 23.64 15.67 -11.69
CA LEU A 299 24.15 14.44 -12.29
C LEU A 299 25.68 14.33 -12.25
N LYS A 300 26.38 15.45 -12.43
CA LYS A 300 27.87 15.49 -12.35
C LYS A 300 28.38 15.14 -10.95
N SER A 301 27.64 15.46 -9.92
CA SER A 301 28.01 15.21 -8.52
C SER A 301 27.29 14.00 -7.92
N ALA A 302 26.40 13.38 -8.69
CA ALA A 302 25.59 12.25 -8.24
C ALA A 302 26.43 11.00 -8.01
N LYS A 303 26.17 10.33 -6.90
CA LYS A 303 26.71 9.03 -6.55
C LYS A 303 25.58 7.98 -6.58
N LEU A 304 25.90 6.81 -7.08
CA LEU A 304 24.99 5.67 -7.13
C LEU A 304 25.18 4.77 -5.93
N TYR A 305 24.08 4.37 -5.33
CA TYR A 305 24.07 3.45 -4.18
C TYR A 305 23.18 2.27 -4.47
N PHE A 306 23.60 1.12 -3.98
CA PHE A 306 22.76 -0.07 -3.87
C PHE A 306 22.21 -0.15 -2.46
N THR A 307 20.92 -0.41 -2.33
CA THR A 307 20.23 -0.52 -1.04
C THR A 307 19.44 -1.82 -0.98
N TYR A 308 19.33 -2.39 0.22
CA TYR A 308 18.45 -3.51 0.50
C TYR A 308 18.17 -3.59 2.00
N LEU A 309 17.13 -4.31 2.37
CA LEU A 309 16.84 -4.65 3.76
C LEU A 309 17.75 -5.79 4.20
N ASP A 310 18.70 -5.50 5.10
CA ASP A 310 19.55 -6.50 5.71
C ASP A 310 18.94 -7.00 7.03
N THR A 311 19.01 -8.29 7.30
CA THR A 311 18.56 -8.85 8.56
C THR A 311 19.58 -8.54 9.64
N VAL A 312 19.17 -7.76 10.64
CA VAL A 312 20.04 -7.39 11.78
C VAL A 312 19.96 -8.41 12.89
N GLN A 313 18.76 -8.94 13.10
CA GLN A 313 18.51 -9.94 14.14
C GLN A 313 17.29 -10.78 13.78
N THR A 314 17.36 -12.07 14.08
CA THR A 314 16.22 -12.98 14.08
C THR A 314 16.09 -13.62 15.46
N LEU A 315 14.89 -13.56 16.02
CA LEU A 315 14.51 -14.35 17.18
C LEU A 315 13.72 -15.56 16.69
N GLU A 316 14.39 -16.70 16.61
CA GLU A 316 13.76 -17.95 16.18
C GLU A 316 12.77 -18.42 17.24
N GLY A 317 11.49 -18.31 16.95
CA GLY A 317 10.43 -18.62 17.88
C GLY A 317 9.09 -18.82 17.20
N MET A 318 8.12 -19.28 17.98
CA MET A 318 6.75 -19.49 17.54
C MET A 318 5.79 -18.95 18.60
N TRP A 319 4.97 -17.99 18.19
CA TRP A 319 3.89 -17.41 19.00
C TRP A 319 2.55 -17.88 18.43
N GLU A 320 1.98 -18.90 19.03
CA GLU A 320 0.68 -19.44 18.63
C GLU A 320 -0.34 -19.28 19.75
N THR A 321 -1.51 -18.81 19.39
CA THR A 321 -2.63 -18.71 20.32
C THR A 321 -3.96 -18.71 19.59
N SER A 322 -5.05 -18.84 20.35
CA SER A 322 -6.40 -18.66 19.83
C SER A 322 -7.07 -17.51 20.54
N LEU A 323 -7.76 -16.70 19.78
CA LEU A 323 -8.53 -15.56 20.27
C LEU A 323 -9.98 -15.64 19.78
N GLU A 324 -10.91 -15.11 20.56
CA GLU A 324 -12.29 -14.95 20.12
C GLU A 324 -12.50 -13.57 19.53
N ALA A 325 -13.05 -13.51 18.32
CA ALA A 325 -13.44 -12.27 17.67
C ALA A 325 -14.95 -12.28 17.37
N ASP A 326 -15.61 -11.17 17.66
CA ASP A 326 -17.05 -11.01 17.49
C ASP A 326 -17.36 -9.74 16.67
N GLY A 327 -17.64 -9.91 15.38
CA GLY A 327 -17.96 -8.81 14.48
C GLY A 327 -19.42 -8.33 14.56
N ARG A 328 -20.28 -8.98 15.35
CA ARG A 328 -21.70 -8.63 15.42
C ARG A 328 -21.93 -7.20 15.93
N LYS A 329 -21.20 -6.79 16.97
CA LYS A 329 -21.32 -5.43 17.52
C LYS A 329 -20.84 -4.37 16.53
N ALA A 330 -19.70 -4.59 15.89
CA ALA A 330 -19.18 -3.71 14.85
C ALA A 330 -20.12 -3.66 13.64
N SER A 331 -20.67 -4.81 13.24
CA SER A 331 -21.65 -4.88 12.15
C SER A 331 -22.94 -4.12 12.47
N GLN A 332 -23.45 -4.21 13.70
CA GLN A 332 -24.62 -3.46 14.15
C GLN A 332 -24.35 -1.95 14.28
N ALA A 333 -23.13 -1.58 14.60
CA ALA A 333 -22.69 -0.20 14.70
C ALA A 333 -22.27 0.40 13.34
N THR A 334 -22.22 -0.41 12.29
CA THR A 334 -21.88 0.06 10.94
C THR A 334 -22.99 0.99 10.41
N PHE A 335 -22.61 2.21 10.13
CA PHE A 335 -23.49 3.17 9.47
C PHE A 335 -23.46 2.94 7.96
N ARG A 336 -24.65 2.90 7.35
CA ARG A 336 -24.81 2.74 5.91
C ARG A 336 -25.80 3.77 5.40
N LYS A 337 -25.42 4.45 4.33
CA LYS A 337 -26.27 5.45 3.68
C LYS A 337 -26.20 5.28 2.17
N PRO A 338 -27.31 4.95 1.51
CA PRO A 338 -27.40 5.01 0.05
C PRO A 338 -27.12 6.44 -0.41
N LEU A 339 -26.35 6.59 -1.47
CA LEU A 339 -26.05 7.87 -2.09
C LEU A 339 -26.89 8.03 -3.35
N ASP A 340 -27.46 9.22 -3.52
CA ASP A 340 -28.24 9.51 -4.71
C ASP A 340 -27.30 9.61 -5.93
N PRO A 341 -27.50 8.77 -6.95
CA PRO A 341 -26.68 8.80 -8.17
C PRO A 341 -26.69 10.15 -8.89
N THR A 342 -27.73 10.96 -8.67
CA THR A 342 -27.86 12.28 -9.31
C THR A 342 -26.95 13.34 -8.70
N THR A 343 -26.54 13.18 -7.44
CA THR A 343 -25.70 14.13 -6.71
C THR A 343 -24.24 14.13 -7.19
N VAL A 344 -23.80 13.04 -7.80
CA VAL A 344 -22.40 12.84 -8.30
C VAL A 344 -22.34 12.91 -9.82
N ALA A 345 -23.47 13.24 -10.47
CA ALA A 345 -23.80 12.73 -11.79
C ALA A 345 -22.98 13.27 -12.96
N ASN A 346 -22.34 14.41 -12.90
CA ASN A 346 -21.85 15.00 -14.16
C ASN A 346 -20.32 15.11 -14.31
N ASP A 347 -19.55 15.05 -13.24
CA ASP A 347 -18.11 15.34 -13.32
C ASP A 347 -17.21 14.16 -12.88
N SER A 348 -17.76 13.14 -12.23
CA SER A 348 -17.00 11.93 -11.90
C SER A 348 -17.47 10.74 -12.73
N ASP A 349 -16.51 9.93 -13.16
CA ASP A 349 -16.79 8.67 -13.86
C ASP A 349 -17.12 7.54 -12.86
N MET A 350 -17.28 7.88 -11.59
CA MET A 350 -17.66 6.98 -10.51
C MET A 350 -19.15 7.18 -10.19
N ASP A 351 -19.89 6.09 -10.19
CA ASP A 351 -21.27 6.06 -9.72
C ASP A 351 -21.30 5.68 -8.25
N LEU A 352 -21.18 6.67 -7.35
CA LEU A 352 -21.20 6.42 -5.92
C LEU A 352 -22.55 5.84 -5.52
N LYS A 353 -22.53 4.70 -4.85
CA LYS A 353 -23.73 3.94 -4.46
C LYS A 353 -24.06 4.05 -2.99
N GLU A 354 -23.08 3.91 -2.15
CA GLU A 354 -23.26 3.79 -0.71
C GLU A 354 -22.06 4.34 0.04
N LEU A 355 -22.35 5.08 1.10
CA LEU A 355 -21.40 5.39 2.16
C LEU A 355 -21.50 4.29 3.23
N VAL A 356 -20.38 3.70 3.61
CA VAL A 356 -20.28 2.73 4.69
C VAL A 356 -19.25 3.23 5.69
N VAL A 357 -19.65 3.43 6.95
CA VAL A 357 -18.73 3.76 8.03
C VAL A 357 -18.73 2.61 9.02
N THR A 358 -17.58 1.95 9.14
CA THR A 358 -17.34 0.89 10.11
C THR A 358 -16.48 1.42 11.26
N PRO A 359 -16.30 0.69 12.35
CA PRO A 359 -15.37 1.08 13.41
C PRO A 359 -13.92 1.27 12.96
N LEU A 360 -13.52 0.69 11.83
CA LEU A 360 -12.15 0.70 11.35
C LEU A 360 -11.91 1.64 10.15
N GLU A 361 -12.92 1.87 9.31
CA GLU A 361 -12.73 2.60 8.06
C GLU A 361 -14.01 3.24 7.52
N VAL A 362 -13.85 4.24 6.66
CA VAL A 362 -14.90 4.79 5.82
C VAL A 362 -14.72 4.29 4.40
N ARG A 363 -15.79 3.80 3.78
CA ARG A 363 -15.82 3.33 2.40
C ARG A 363 -16.91 4.05 1.61
N LEU A 364 -16.54 4.51 0.43
CA LEU A 364 -17.47 4.99 -0.59
C LEU A 364 -17.51 3.95 -1.71
N MET A 365 -18.59 3.18 -1.74
CA MET A 365 -18.81 2.16 -2.76
C MET A 365 -19.22 2.81 -4.07
N TYR A 366 -18.66 2.37 -5.20
CA TYR A 366 -18.99 2.91 -6.52
C TYR A 366 -19.03 1.82 -7.60
N ASP A 367 -19.79 2.09 -8.64
CA ASP A 367 -19.69 1.40 -9.92
C ASP A 367 -18.90 2.25 -10.91
N ASP A 368 -18.10 1.60 -11.72
CA ASP A 368 -17.39 2.26 -12.83
C ASP A 368 -18.37 2.51 -14.00
N LYS A 369 -18.76 3.77 -14.16
CA LYS A 369 -19.68 4.19 -15.22
C LYS A 369 -19.07 4.13 -16.62
N LEU A 370 -17.75 4.14 -16.71
CA LEU A 370 -17.05 4.29 -17.99
C LEU A 370 -17.19 3.07 -18.87
N LYS A 371 -17.29 1.88 -18.29
CA LYS A 371 -17.51 0.64 -19.03
C LYS A 371 -18.79 0.64 -19.87
N THR A 372 -19.74 1.52 -19.53
CA THR A 372 -21.07 1.56 -20.18
C THR A 372 -21.31 2.79 -21.03
N LYS A 373 -20.63 3.93 -20.80
CA LYS A 373 -21.01 5.23 -21.39
C LYS A 373 -20.12 5.70 -22.55
N SER A 374 -18.86 5.32 -22.59
CA SER A 374 -17.95 5.72 -23.66
C SER A 374 -16.99 4.59 -24.02
N PRO A 375 -17.16 3.98 -25.21
CA PRO A 375 -16.29 2.89 -25.65
C PRO A 375 -14.83 3.34 -25.86
N ASP A 376 -14.56 4.65 -25.91
CA ASP A 376 -13.23 5.23 -26.10
C ASP A 376 -12.56 5.63 -24.80
N LEU A 377 -13.33 5.76 -23.72
CA LEU A 377 -12.84 6.08 -22.41
C LEU A 377 -12.77 4.78 -21.59
N GLU A 378 -11.57 4.33 -21.28
CA GLU A 378 -11.32 3.07 -20.58
C GLU A 378 -11.42 3.24 -19.06
N SER A 379 -10.77 4.29 -18.50
CA SER A 379 -10.82 4.57 -17.07
C SER A 379 -10.37 5.99 -16.72
N VAL A 380 -10.87 6.48 -15.58
CA VAL A 380 -10.36 7.65 -14.87
C VAL A 380 -9.88 7.22 -13.51
N PHE A 381 -8.69 7.65 -13.15
CA PHE A 381 -8.07 7.42 -11.86
C PHE A 381 -7.68 8.76 -11.25
N TYR A 382 -7.99 8.97 -9.99
CA TYR A 382 -7.59 10.16 -9.27
C TYR A 382 -6.39 9.84 -8.38
N ASP A 383 -5.29 10.58 -8.54
CA ASP A 383 -4.08 10.39 -7.73
C ASP A 383 -4.28 10.91 -6.31
N THR A 384 -5.10 11.95 -6.16
CA THR A 384 -5.46 12.53 -4.86
C THR A 384 -6.89 12.14 -4.49
N ASN A 385 -7.01 11.33 -3.43
CA ASN A 385 -8.29 10.91 -2.87
C ASN A 385 -8.33 11.35 -1.40
N GLN A 386 -9.21 12.29 -1.06
CA GLN A 386 -9.33 12.83 0.28
C GLN A 386 -10.78 12.84 0.75
N LEU A 387 -10.98 12.54 2.01
CA LEU A 387 -12.24 12.72 2.71
C LEU A 387 -12.04 13.76 3.82
N VAL A 388 -12.79 14.85 3.77
CA VAL A 388 -12.86 15.79 4.88
C VAL A 388 -14.00 15.34 5.79
N LEU A 389 -13.66 14.84 6.96
CA LEU A 389 -14.59 14.36 7.97
C LEU A 389 -14.56 15.29 9.16
N ASN A 390 -15.68 16.00 9.43
CA ASN A 390 -15.78 16.98 10.52
C ASN A 390 -14.62 17.98 10.55
N GLY A 391 -14.18 18.45 9.36
CA GLY A 391 -13.07 19.38 9.21
C GLY A 391 -11.68 18.76 9.19
N THR A 392 -11.54 17.47 9.47
CA THR A 392 -10.26 16.74 9.39
C THR A 392 -10.11 16.10 8.01
N THR A 393 -9.00 16.37 7.32
CA THR A 393 -8.69 15.77 6.03
C THR A 393 -7.99 14.42 6.20
N ILE A 394 -8.55 13.40 5.57
CA ILE A 394 -8.06 12.01 5.61
C ILE A 394 -7.69 11.62 4.19
N ASN A 395 -6.46 11.19 3.97
CA ASN A 395 -6.05 10.62 2.69
C ASN A 395 -6.58 9.21 2.54
N GLY A 396 -7.04 8.89 1.35
CA GLY A 396 -7.60 7.58 1.02
C GLY A 396 -6.92 6.93 -0.16
N GLY A 397 -7.44 5.79 -0.56
CA GLY A 397 -7.01 5.06 -1.72
C GLY A 397 -8.17 4.40 -2.46
N ASN A 398 -7.90 4.00 -3.69
CA ASN A 398 -8.83 3.29 -4.53
C ASN A 398 -8.59 1.78 -4.41
N TRP A 399 -9.63 1.04 -4.15
CA TRP A 399 -9.60 -0.40 -3.93
C TRP A 399 -10.68 -1.09 -4.77
N SER A 400 -10.40 -2.28 -5.22
CA SER A 400 -11.38 -3.11 -5.91
C SER A 400 -11.26 -4.56 -5.50
N THR A 401 -12.37 -5.27 -5.46
CA THR A 401 -12.41 -6.72 -5.33
C THR A 401 -13.39 -7.30 -6.35
N GLU A 402 -13.16 -8.52 -6.79
CA GLU A 402 -14.07 -9.21 -7.73
C GLU A 402 -15.51 -9.27 -7.21
N LYS A 403 -15.67 -9.36 -5.88
CA LYS A 403 -17.00 -9.55 -5.25
C LYS A 403 -17.74 -8.24 -4.94
N SER A 404 -17.04 -7.14 -4.76
CA SER A 404 -17.65 -5.93 -4.21
C SER A 404 -17.57 -4.70 -5.12
N GLY A 405 -17.03 -4.86 -6.32
CA GLY A 405 -16.77 -3.69 -7.17
C GLY A 405 -15.67 -2.78 -6.65
N GLY A 406 -15.68 -1.52 -7.09
CA GLY A 406 -14.75 -0.49 -6.64
C GLY A 406 -15.21 0.21 -5.37
N TYR A 407 -14.27 0.66 -4.58
CA TYR A 407 -14.54 1.55 -3.45
C TYR A 407 -13.34 2.44 -3.11
N LEU A 408 -13.64 3.65 -2.69
CA LEU A 408 -12.66 4.52 -2.06
C LEU A 408 -12.64 4.18 -0.57
N ARG A 409 -11.44 4.05 -0.03
CA ARG A 409 -11.18 3.66 1.36
C ARG A 409 -10.42 4.74 2.08
N PHE A 410 -10.92 5.13 3.25
CA PHE A 410 -10.31 6.10 4.13
C PHE A 410 -10.16 5.48 5.52
N GLN A 411 -9.00 5.66 6.12
CA GLN A 411 -8.77 5.24 7.49
C GLN A 411 -9.60 6.10 8.44
N LEU A 412 -10.42 5.48 9.29
CA LEU A 412 -11.20 6.24 10.25
C LEU A 412 -10.29 6.79 11.37
N PRO A 413 -10.24 8.12 11.58
CA PRO A 413 -9.42 8.70 12.65
C PRO A 413 -10.04 8.46 14.02
N GLU A 414 -11.37 8.58 14.13
CA GLU A 414 -12.12 8.41 15.36
C GLU A 414 -13.51 7.86 15.04
N TRP A 415 -13.95 6.84 15.77
CA TRP A 415 -15.29 6.30 15.61
C TRP A 415 -16.30 7.04 16.49
N SER A 416 -17.50 7.29 15.95
CA SER A 416 -18.62 7.89 16.65
C SER A 416 -19.86 7.01 16.57
N LYS A 417 -20.68 7.05 17.60
CA LYS A 417 -21.96 6.33 17.63
C LYS A 417 -22.99 6.87 16.66
N ASP A 418 -22.97 8.18 16.41
CA ASP A 418 -23.91 8.88 15.56
C ASP A 418 -23.17 9.58 14.41
N TRP A 419 -23.44 9.13 13.21
CA TRP A 419 -22.90 9.66 11.97
C TRP A 419 -23.92 10.55 11.23
N SER A 420 -25.15 10.70 11.76
CA SER A 420 -26.22 11.45 11.10
C SER A 420 -25.91 12.95 10.98
N GLN A 421 -25.10 13.46 11.89
CA GLN A 421 -24.67 14.87 11.94
C GLN A 421 -23.23 15.08 11.43
N ALA A 422 -22.55 14.01 11.03
CA ALA A 422 -21.20 14.13 10.54
C ALA A 422 -21.15 14.86 9.20
N THR A 423 -20.29 15.87 9.10
CA THR A 423 -20.05 16.53 7.82
C THR A 423 -18.97 15.76 7.07
N MET A 424 -19.30 15.31 5.87
CA MET A 424 -18.36 14.58 5.02
C MET A 424 -18.29 15.24 3.64
N LYS A 425 -17.06 15.46 3.17
CA LYS A 425 -16.80 16.02 1.84
C LYS A 425 -15.73 15.20 1.14
N LEU A 426 -16.07 14.60 0.01
CA LEU A 426 -15.13 13.89 -0.85
C LEU A 426 -14.43 14.89 -1.76
N LEU A 427 -13.11 14.81 -1.82
CA LEU A 427 -12.25 15.58 -2.72
C LEU A 427 -11.42 14.61 -3.54
N LEU A 428 -11.60 14.64 -4.86
CA LEU A 428 -10.78 13.89 -5.81
C LEU A 428 -10.14 14.89 -6.77
N SER A 429 -8.84 14.77 -6.97
CA SER A 429 -8.10 15.62 -7.91
C SER A 429 -6.96 14.84 -8.59
N ASP A 430 -6.26 15.54 -9.47
CA ASP A 430 -5.15 14.99 -10.24
C ASP A 430 -5.57 13.77 -11.07
N ALA A 431 -6.62 13.97 -11.88
CA ALA A 431 -7.19 12.91 -12.70
C ALA A 431 -6.19 12.45 -13.78
N ARG A 432 -5.97 11.15 -13.82
CA ARG A 432 -5.31 10.44 -14.94
C ARG A 432 -6.36 9.70 -15.75
N ILE A 433 -6.39 9.99 -17.03
CA ILE A 433 -7.36 9.43 -17.96
C ILE A 433 -6.62 8.42 -18.86
N THR A 434 -7.20 7.25 -18.98
CA THR A 434 -6.78 6.22 -19.94
C THR A 434 -7.81 6.16 -21.06
N ARG A 435 -7.35 6.27 -22.31
CA ARG A 435 -8.17 6.08 -23.50
C ARG A 435 -7.52 5.10 -24.46
N ARG A 436 -8.34 4.57 -25.36
CA ARG A 436 -7.90 3.70 -26.44
C ARG A 436 -8.19 4.33 -27.79
N SER A 437 -7.15 4.44 -28.62
CA SER A 437 -7.34 4.87 -30.00
C SER A 437 -7.99 3.79 -30.85
N LYS A 438 -8.94 4.18 -31.70
CA LYS A 438 -9.52 3.31 -32.76
C LYS A 438 -8.89 3.53 -34.12
N ALA A 439 -8.07 4.58 -34.26
CA ALA A 439 -7.46 4.94 -35.54
C ALA A 439 -6.33 3.96 -35.91
N TRP A 440 -6.30 3.56 -37.18
CA TRP A 440 -5.21 2.81 -37.78
C TRP A 440 -4.53 3.67 -38.80
N HIS A 441 -3.20 3.77 -38.73
CA HIS A 441 -2.37 4.57 -39.62
C HIS A 441 -1.57 3.63 -40.50
N PRO A 442 -1.70 3.69 -41.83
CA PRO A 442 -0.90 2.87 -42.75
C PRO A 442 0.56 3.22 -42.60
N LEU A 443 1.41 2.20 -42.50
CA LEU A 443 2.86 2.38 -42.53
C LEU A 443 3.36 2.17 -43.93
N GLU A 444 4.20 3.09 -44.39
CA GLU A 444 5.04 2.81 -45.54
C GLU A 444 6.07 1.72 -45.18
N ILE A 445 6.64 1.06 -46.21
CA ILE A 445 7.59 -0.05 -45.95
C ILE A 445 8.72 0.44 -45.03
N PRO A 446 8.84 -0.14 -43.82
CA PRO A 446 9.89 0.25 -42.89
C PRO A 446 11.29 -0.04 -43.47
N SER A 447 12.19 0.90 -43.26
CA SER A 447 13.62 0.79 -43.64
C SER A 447 14.47 1.24 -42.45
N ASP A 448 15.79 1.17 -42.56
CA ASP A 448 16.70 1.67 -41.51
C ASP A 448 16.59 3.20 -41.33
N THR A 449 15.98 3.89 -42.32
CA THR A 449 15.69 5.33 -42.23
C THR A 449 14.42 5.54 -41.39
N LYS A 450 14.51 6.40 -40.38
CA LYS A 450 13.38 6.76 -39.53
C LYS A 450 12.31 7.52 -40.30
N ARG A 451 11.05 7.10 -40.16
CA ARG A 451 9.87 7.77 -40.71
C ARG A 451 8.95 8.18 -39.59
N THR A 452 8.17 9.24 -39.82
CA THR A 452 7.30 9.80 -38.78
C THR A 452 5.85 9.86 -39.25
N ILE A 453 4.95 9.67 -38.27
CA ILE A 453 3.52 9.95 -38.37
C ILE A 453 3.18 10.95 -37.29
N GLU A 454 2.71 12.13 -37.68
CA GLU A 454 2.18 13.11 -36.75
C GLU A 454 0.66 12.96 -36.67
N THR A 455 0.13 12.85 -35.45
CA THR A 455 -1.31 12.71 -35.23
C THR A 455 -1.72 13.41 -33.96
N LYS A 456 -3.02 13.46 -33.70
CA LYS A 456 -3.55 13.91 -32.43
C LYS A 456 -4.28 12.75 -31.74
N LEU A 457 -3.96 12.55 -30.47
CA LEU A 457 -4.72 11.71 -29.56
C LEU A 457 -5.50 12.65 -28.64
N ASP A 458 -6.81 12.76 -28.85
CA ASP A 458 -7.62 13.88 -28.36
C ASP A 458 -7.05 15.25 -28.82
N GLN A 459 -6.73 16.12 -27.83
CA GLN A 459 -6.08 17.42 -28.10
C GLN A 459 -4.54 17.33 -28.19
N PHE A 460 -3.94 16.21 -27.80
CA PHE A 460 -2.50 16.09 -27.62
C PHE A 460 -1.80 15.78 -28.94
N PRO A 461 -0.80 16.57 -29.37
CA PRO A 461 0.04 16.21 -30.51
C PRO A 461 0.95 15.04 -30.11
N VAL A 462 0.95 14.00 -30.92
CA VAL A 462 1.80 12.81 -30.73
C VAL A 462 2.49 12.47 -32.05
N THR A 463 3.79 12.26 -31.97
CA THR A 463 4.62 11.82 -33.07
C THR A 463 4.98 10.36 -32.88
N PHE A 464 4.70 9.54 -33.89
CA PHE A 464 5.18 8.16 -33.97
C PHE A 464 6.33 8.11 -34.96
N THR A 465 7.51 7.68 -34.51
CA THR A 465 8.65 7.43 -35.35
C THR A 465 8.83 5.92 -35.50
N TYR A 466 8.90 5.42 -36.71
CA TYR A 466 9.07 4.00 -36.98
C TYR A 466 10.21 3.73 -37.94
N TYR A 467 10.89 2.59 -37.72
CA TYR A 467 12.03 2.17 -38.56
C TYR A 467 12.29 0.67 -38.35
N LYS A 468 13.13 0.14 -39.22
CA LYS A 468 13.60 -1.24 -39.18
C LYS A 468 14.92 -1.33 -38.42
N GLU A 469 15.05 -2.33 -37.56
CA GLU A 469 16.31 -2.72 -36.93
C GLU A 469 16.49 -4.24 -37.05
N GLY A 470 17.33 -4.68 -37.97
CA GLY A 470 17.41 -6.08 -38.37
C GLY A 470 16.09 -6.56 -38.97
N GLU A 471 15.42 -7.53 -38.39
CA GLU A 471 14.08 -8.01 -38.80
C GLU A 471 12.95 -7.42 -37.92
N ASP A 472 13.29 -6.57 -36.99
CA ASP A 472 12.34 -6.00 -36.04
C ASP A 472 11.79 -4.67 -36.56
N LEU A 473 10.52 -4.40 -36.22
CA LEU A 473 9.96 -3.06 -36.35
C LEU A 473 10.09 -2.35 -34.98
N ILE A 474 10.66 -1.15 -35.01
CA ILE A 474 10.72 -0.26 -33.87
C ILE A 474 9.69 0.85 -34.06
N VAL A 475 8.92 1.13 -33.01
CA VAL A 475 7.98 2.25 -32.98
C VAL A 475 8.25 3.09 -31.75
N GLU A 476 8.65 4.33 -31.96
CA GLU A 476 8.83 5.32 -30.88
C GLU A 476 7.59 6.23 -30.88
N SER A 477 6.96 6.44 -29.75
CA SER A 477 5.91 7.45 -29.59
C SER A 477 6.42 8.57 -28.69
N TYR A 478 6.10 9.81 -29.04
CA TYR A 478 6.58 11.00 -28.34
C TYR A 478 5.53 12.10 -28.34
N SER A 479 5.42 12.84 -27.22
CA SER A 479 4.63 14.06 -27.11
C SER A 479 5.37 15.10 -26.26
N THR A 480 5.30 16.36 -26.69
CA THR A 480 5.84 17.51 -25.94
C THR A 480 4.82 18.13 -24.99
N ASP A 481 3.57 17.66 -25.01
CA ASP A 481 2.54 18.22 -24.13
C ASP A 481 2.78 17.77 -22.68
N PRO A 482 2.85 18.71 -21.71
CA PRO A 482 3.12 18.38 -20.32
C PRO A 482 2.01 17.58 -19.63
N ASN A 483 0.81 17.58 -20.17
CA ASN A 483 -0.31 16.80 -19.65
C ASN A 483 -0.41 15.41 -20.28
N PHE A 484 0.24 15.17 -21.43
CA PHE A 484 0.30 13.85 -22.03
C PHE A 484 1.28 12.97 -21.25
N ILE A 485 0.77 11.86 -20.68
CA ILE A 485 1.62 10.98 -19.89
C ILE A 485 2.40 10.05 -20.82
N VAL A 486 1.69 9.25 -21.64
CA VAL A 486 2.36 8.28 -22.52
C VAL A 486 1.37 7.48 -23.36
N VAL A 487 1.85 6.91 -24.45
CA VAL A 487 1.25 5.74 -25.09
C VAL A 487 1.71 4.50 -24.35
N SER A 488 0.78 3.70 -23.77
CA SER A 488 1.18 2.51 -22.96
C SER A 488 1.75 1.41 -23.83
N GLN A 489 1.10 1.14 -24.96
CA GLN A 489 1.47 0.07 -25.88
C GLN A 489 0.78 0.31 -27.21
N THR A 490 1.57 0.39 -28.26
CA THR A 490 1.05 0.40 -29.63
C THR A 490 0.62 -1.01 -30.06
N SER A 491 -0.10 -1.11 -31.18
CA SER A 491 -0.30 -2.37 -31.86
C SER A 491 -0.10 -2.20 -33.37
N VAL A 492 0.36 -3.23 -34.03
CA VAL A 492 0.58 -3.23 -35.49
C VAL A 492 -0.28 -4.32 -36.12
N LYS A 493 -1.04 -3.96 -37.13
CA LYS A 493 -1.73 -4.93 -37.96
C LYS A 493 -0.86 -5.27 -39.17
N LYS A 494 -0.58 -6.56 -39.36
CA LYS A 494 0.13 -7.07 -40.52
C LYS A 494 -0.81 -7.97 -41.32
N ASP A 495 -1.10 -7.63 -42.56
CA ASP A 495 -2.00 -8.38 -43.44
C ASP A 495 -3.37 -8.72 -42.80
N GLY A 496 -3.87 -7.83 -41.93
CA GLY A 496 -5.13 -8.01 -41.22
C GLY A 496 -5.01 -8.62 -39.83
N GLU A 497 -3.89 -9.22 -39.47
CA GLU A 497 -3.63 -9.79 -38.14
C GLU A 497 -2.99 -8.76 -37.19
N VAL A 498 -3.53 -8.64 -35.96
CA VAL A 498 -3.03 -7.68 -34.96
C VAL A 498 -1.91 -8.32 -34.14
N VAL A 499 -0.76 -7.66 -34.12
CA VAL A 499 0.42 -8.04 -33.36
C VAL A 499 0.67 -7.01 -32.26
N TYR A 500 1.01 -7.48 -31.06
CA TYR A 500 1.38 -6.65 -29.92
C TYR A 500 2.88 -6.81 -29.63
N PRO A 501 3.57 -5.74 -29.23
CA PRO A 501 4.94 -5.86 -28.77
C PRO A 501 5.00 -6.52 -27.40
N PRO A 502 6.12 -7.08 -26.98
CA PRO A 502 6.35 -7.46 -25.60
C PRO A 502 6.06 -6.29 -24.65
N ILE A 503 5.46 -6.60 -23.49
CA ILE A 503 5.14 -5.57 -22.50
C ILE A 503 6.45 -4.94 -21.99
N THR A 504 6.61 -3.66 -22.23
CA THR A 504 7.68 -2.86 -21.65
C THR A 504 7.08 -1.84 -20.68
N PRO A 505 7.68 -1.65 -19.50
CA PRO A 505 7.21 -0.65 -18.58
C PRO A 505 7.25 0.73 -19.21
N THR A 506 6.29 1.49 -18.84
CA THR A 506 6.13 2.85 -19.30
C THR A 506 6.76 3.79 -18.28
N PRO A 507 7.79 4.56 -18.63
CA PRO A 507 8.31 5.58 -17.72
C PRO A 507 7.22 6.62 -17.44
N PRO A 508 7.22 7.26 -16.25
CA PRO A 508 6.28 8.32 -15.95
C PRO A 508 6.51 9.49 -16.90
N GLY A 509 5.47 9.85 -17.62
CA GLY A 509 5.42 11.02 -18.49
C GLY A 509 4.65 12.18 -17.83
N GLY A 510 4.18 13.12 -18.63
CA GLY A 510 3.36 14.23 -18.17
C GLY A 510 4.16 15.44 -17.72
N ASN A 511 5.27 15.69 -18.39
CA ASN A 511 6.12 16.87 -18.21
C ASN A 511 6.70 17.37 -19.56
N GLY A 512 6.09 16.98 -20.69
CA GLY A 512 6.56 17.30 -22.02
C GLY A 512 7.73 16.44 -22.52
N THR A 513 8.04 15.32 -21.84
CA THR A 513 9.12 14.41 -22.24
C THR A 513 8.62 12.96 -22.36
N SER A 514 7.37 12.79 -22.74
CA SER A 514 6.75 11.48 -22.86
C SER A 514 7.28 10.74 -24.09
N LYS A 515 8.10 9.73 -23.85
CA LYS A 515 8.61 8.86 -24.92
C LYS A 515 8.41 7.39 -24.55
N LYS A 516 7.99 6.59 -25.50
CA LYS A 516 7.88 5.14 -25.39
C LYS A 516 8.46 4.51 -26.63
N VAL A 517 9.13 3.38 -26.46
CA VAL A 517 9.66 2.57 -27.55
C VAL A 517 9.04 1.18 -27.46
N ASP A 518 8.34 0.78 -28.49
CA ASP A 518 7.80 -0.55 -28.69
C ASP A 518 8.60 -1.29 -29.77
N ARG A 519 9.05 -2.51 -29.46
CA ARG A 519 9.82 -3.36 -30.38
C ARG A 519 8.95 -4.57 -30.74
N TYR A 520 8.82 -4.82 -32.04
CA TYR A 520 8.09 -5.96 -32.60
C TYR A 520 9.09 -6.97 -33.17
N PRO A 521 9.53 -7.98 -32.39
CA PRO A 521 10.57 -8.90 -32.82
C PRO A 521 10.18 -9.68 -34.06
N GLY A 522 11.05 -9.73 -35.06
CA GLY A 522 10.88 -10.51 -36.28
C GLY A 522 9.69 -10.12 -37.17
N LEU A 523 8.98 -9.03 -36.87
CA LEU A 523 7.79 -8.65 -37.62
C LEU A 523 8.08 -8.39 -39.10
N LEU A 524 9.26 -7.96 -39.44
CA LEU A 524 9.69 -7.63 -40.81
C LEU A 524 10.43 -8.76 -41.53
N SER A 525 10.50 -9.97 -40.94
CA SER A 525 11.11 -11.15 -41.57
C SER A 525 10.42 -11.55 -42.90
N LYS A 526 9.16 -11.19 -43.05
CA LYS A 526 8.37 -11.37 -44.26
C LYS A 526 7.73 -10.05 -44.67
N PRO A 527 7.63 -9.74 -45.99
CA PRO A 527 6.91 -8.55 -46.44
C PRO A 527 5.42 -8.67 -46.06
N GLY A 528 4.73 -7.54 -45.93
CA GLY A 528 3.32 -7.46 -45.63
C GLY A 528 2.85 -6.03 -45.48
N LYS A 529 1.55 -5.80 -45.62
CA LYS A 529 0.95 -4.48 -45.39
C LYS A 529 0.85 -4.23 -43.87
N LEU A 530 1.36 -3.09 -43.42
CA LEU A 530 1.41 -2.72 -42.02
C LEU A 530 0.53 -1.50 -41.75
N GLU A 531 -0.17 -1.54 -40.61
CA GLU A 531 -0.94 -0.42 -40.09
C GLU A 531 -0.67 -0.29 -38.58
N LEU A 532 -0.38 0.91 -38.12
CA LEU A 532 -0.12 1.22 -36.69
C LEU A 532 -1.39 1.72 -36.01
N ASN A 533 -1.70 1.18 -34.85
CA ASN A 533 -2.68 1.74 -33.94
C ASN A 533 -1.97 2.26 -32.68
N PRO A 534 -2.24 3.49 -32.23
CA PRO A 534 -1.68 4.05 -31.01
C PRO A 534 -1.95 3.24 -29.74
N GLY A 535 -2.99 2.42 -29.74
CA GLY A 535 -3.38 1.61 -28.59
C GLY A 535 -3.91 2.45 -27.43
N PHE A 536 -3.53 2.07 -26.22
CA PHE A 536 -3.90 2.81 -25.02
C PHE A 536 -2.95 3.95 -24.75
N TYR A 537 -3.50 5.10 -24.38
CA TYR A 537 -2.70 6.28 -24.00
C TYR A 537 -3.28 6.92 -22.74
N HIS A 538 -2.41 7.62 -22.03
CA HIS A 538 -2.73 8.23 -20.74
C HIS A 538 -2.39 9.71 -20.76
N PHE A 539 -3.23 10.49 -20.08
CA PHE A 539 -2.99 11.93 -19.91
C PHE A 539 -3.55 12.43 -18.58
N LYS A 540 -3.06 13.59 -18.14
CA LYS A 540 -3.58 14.30 -16.96
C LYS A 540 -4.67 15.26 -17.38
N ASP A 541 -5.71 15.33 -16.58
CA ASP A 541 -6.74 16.36 -16.68
C ASP A 541 -6.87 17.08 -15.33
N GLY A 542 -6.09 18.14 -15.16
CA GLY A 542 -6.09 18.94 -13.93
C GLY A 542 -7.39 19.74 -13.71
N SER A 543 -8.24 19.86 -14.74
CA SER A 543 -9.56 20.50 -14.62
C SER A 543 -10.59 19.56 -14.01
N ARG A 544 -10.38 18.24 -14.15
CA ARG A 544 -11.28 17.22 -13.65
C ARG A 544 -11.07 17.01 -12.16
N ARG A 545 -11.99 17.57 -11.38
CA ARG A 545 -12.02 17.48 -9.92
C ARG A 545 -13.41 17.09 -9.47
N VAL A 546 -13.49 16.34 -8.38
CA VAL A 546 -14.74 16.02 -7.71
C VAL A 546 -14.70 16.64 -6.33
N GLU A 547 -15.70 17.42 -6.03
CA GLU A 547 -15.95 17.98 -4.72
C GLU A 547 -17.40 17.70 -4.37
N LEU A 548 -17.62 16.73 -3.49
CA LEU A 548 -18.94 16.25 -3.17
C LEU A 548 -19.17 16.28 -1.67
N THR A 549 -20.22 16.99 -1.25
CA THR A 549 -20.72 16.89 0.12
C THR A 549 -21.60 15.65 0.26
N ILE A 550 -21.26 14.79 1.21
CA ILE A 550 -21.95 13.55 1.51
C ILE A 550 -22.75 13.78 2.81
N ASN A 551 -23.98 14.25 2.70
CA ASN A 551 -24.84 14.55 3.87
C ASN A 551 -25.84 13.43 4.13
#